data_f0e5ea03b80c1eb97921a8be41a7dd81
#
_entry.id   f0e5ea03b80c1eb97921a8be41a7dd81
#
_cell.length_a   1.000
_cell.length_b   1.000
_cell.length_c   1.000
_cell.angle_alpha   90.00
_cell.angle_beta   90.00
_cell.angle_gamma   90.00
#
_symmetry.space_group_name_H-M   'P 1'
#
loop_
_entity.id
_entity.type
_entity.pdbx_description
1 polymer ?
#
loop_
_entity_poly.entity_id
_entity_poly.type
_entity_poly.pdbx_seq_one_letter_code
_entity_poly.pdbx_strand_id
1 'polypeptide(L)'
;MSRNVWGVVLLSVVGVIVTSAAYADGGACDTNSGVNADEPKAAVEPAKAIKLQVNCPVMGGAIDKSVYVDHAGKRIYMCCKGCIAAVKMDPAMYIKKLEAEGITVATLQTTCPVTGGKIDKSLYVDHDGKRIYLCCKNCIAPVQKDPAKFIKAMEDSGVVLETVPVKK
;
A
#
# COMPACT_ATOMS: atom_id res chain seq x y z
N MET A 1 -38.06 39.10 -1.09
CA MET A 1 -37.90 39.94 -2.30
C MET A 1 -36.49 39.81 -2.79
N SER A 2 -36.35 39.55 -4.07
CA SER A 2 -35.19 39.40 -4.96
C SER A 2 -34.68 37.97 -5.11
N ARG A 3 -35.13 37.28 -6.02
CA ARG A 3 -35.14 36.82 -7.43
C ARG A 3 -33.89 37.27 -8.20
N ASN A 4 -32.96 36.34 -8.47
CA ASN A 4 -32.17 36.38 -9.70
C ASN A 4 -31.99 34.99 -10.27
N VAL A 5 -32.61 34.84 -11.38
CA VAL A 5 -32.65 33.88 -12.45
C VAL A 5 -31.50 34.17 -13.40
N TRP A 6 -31.15 33.22 -14.22
CA TRP A 6 -30.26 33.24 -15.42
C TRP A 6 -28.90 32.54 -15.17
N GLY A 7 -28.49 31.61 -15.97
CA GLY A 7 -28.89 31.30 -17.32
C GLY A 7 -28.44 29.90 -17.75
N VAL A 8 -29.32 29.35 -18.53
CA VAL A 8 -29.12 28.15 -19.32
C VAL A 8 -28.12 28.44 -20.44
N VAL A 9 -27.05 27.69 -20.55
CA VAL A 9 -26.27 27.58 -21.78
C VAL A 9 -26.32 26.13 -22.27
N LEU A 10 -27.20 25.95 -23.24
CA LEU A 10 -27.19 24.83 -24.18
C LEU A 10 -26.04 25.04 -25.17
N LEU A 11 -25.13 24.11 -25.29
CA LEU A 11 -24.30 23.95 -26.48
C LEU A 11 -24.14 22.48 -26.83
N SER A 12 -24.81 22.19 -27.87
CA SER A 12 -24.82 21.17 -28.92
C SER A 12 -23.57 20.34 -29.07
N VAL A 13 -23.77 19.04 -29.04
CA VAL A 13 -23.53 18.01 -30.06
C VAL A 13 -22.30 18.19 -30.94
N VAL A 14 -21.32 17.30 -30.78
CA VAL A 14 -20.70 16.61 -31.92
C VAL A 14 -20.43 15.18 -31.49
N GLY A 15 -21.13 14.26 -32.13
CA GLY A 15 -20.91 12.84 -32.05
C GLY A 15 -19.62 12.47 -32.78
N VAL A 16 -18.82 11.67 -32.12
CA VAL A 16 -17.83 10.85 -32.79
C VAL A 16 -18.13 9.40 -32.45
N ILE A 17 -18.72 8.75 -33.43
CA ILE A 17 -18.83 7.31 -33.51
C ILE A 17 -17.41 6.82 -33.81
N VAL A 18 -16.78 6.11 -32.88
CA VAL A 18 -15.63 5.27 -33.21
C VAL A 18 -15.97 3.83 -32.84
N THR A 19 -16.02 3.07 -33.87
CA THR A 19 -16.28 1.66 -34.04
C THR A 19 -15.44 0.80 -33.10
N SER A 20 -16.13 -0.22 -32.59
CA SER A 20 -15.63 -1.45 -32.00
C SER A 20 -14.39 -2.02 -32.70
N ALA A 21 -13.35 -2.31 -31.92
CA ALA A 21 -12.44 -3.39 -32.24
C ALA A 21 -12.19 -4.19 -30.95
N ALA A 22 -12.71 -5.42 -30.97
CA ALA A 22 -12.36 -6.46 -30.04
C ALA A 22 -10.85 -6.76 -30.15
N TYR A 23 -10.15 -6.70 -29.02
CA TYR A 23 -8.86 -7.35 -28.87
C TYR A 23 -8.95 -8.32 -27.68
N ALA A 24 -9.26 -9.57 -28.05
CA ALA A 24 -8.74 -10.72 -27.36
C ALA A 24 -7.26 -10.80 -27.70
N ASP A 25 -6.36 -10.91 -26.75
CA ASP A 25 -5.27 -11.87 -26.75
C ASP A 25 -4.35 -11.60 -25.57
N GLY A 26 -4.09 -12.60 -24.82
CA GLY A 26 -2.94 -13.29 -24.37
C GLY A 26 -1.62 -12.53 -24.46
N GLY A 27 -1.24 -11.77 -23.43
CA GLY A 27 0.06 -11.11 -23.32
C GLY A 27 1.13 -12.08 -22.86
N ALA A 28 1.85 -12.64 -23.80
CA ALA A 28 3.17 -13.22 -23.62
C ALA A 28 4.13 -12.12 -23.11
N CYS A 29 4.98 -12.47 -22.14
CA CYS A 29 6.11 -11.64 -21.74
C CYS A 29 7.10 -11.58 -22.89
N ASP A 30 7.09 -10.51 -23.67
CA ASP A 30 8.10 -10.24 -24.67
C ASP A 30 9.39 -9.74 -24.03
N THR A 31 10.42 -10.54 -24.25
CA THR A 31 11.81 -10.15 -24.08
C THR A 31 12.17 -9.14 -25.16
N ASN A 32 12.32 -7.86 -24.83
CA ASN A 32 13.06 -6.94 -25.69
C ASN A 32 14.17 -6.26 -24.90
N SER A 33 15.38 -6.67 -25.24
CA SER A 33 16.64 -6.01 -24.89
C SER A 33 16.70 -4.67 -25.62
N GLY A 34 16.68 -3.60 -24.88
CA GLY A 34 16.90 -2.25 -25.40
C GLY A 34 17.36 -1.36 -24.25
N VAL A 35 18.66 -1.31 -24.02
CA VAL A 35 19.32 -0.30 -23.19
C VAL A 35 19.09 1.07 -23.82
N ASN A 36 18.24 1.88 -23.22
CA ASN A 36 18.33 3.32 -23.33
C ASN A 36 18.23 3.89 -21.93
N ALA A 37 19.36 4.43 -21.49
CA ALA A 37 19.48 5.32 -20.37
C ALA A 37 18.66 6.58 -20.69
N ASP A 38 17.47 6.65 -20.11
CA ASP A 38 16.80 7.93 -19.86
C ASP A 38 16.00 7.72 -18.57
N GLU A 39 16.62 8.17 -17.51
CA GLU A 39 16.11 8.17 -16.15
C GLU A 39 15.03 9.27 -16.07
N PRO A 40 13.74 8.93 -15.92
CA PRO A 40 12.83 9.92 -15.42
C PRO A 40 13.20 10.11 -13.94
N LYS A 41 13.94 11.18 -13.66
CA LYS A 41 14.12 11.79 -12.37
C LYS A 41 12.72 12.06 -11.77
N ALA A 42 12.11 11.00 -11.20
CA ALA A 42 11.00 11.16 -10.30
C ALA A 42 11.55 11.99 -9.14
N ALA A 43 11.10 13.23 -9.07
CA ALA A 43 11.37 14.12 -7.96
C ALA A 43 11.02 13.35 -6.68
N VAL A 44 12.05 12.91 -5.97
CA VAL A 44 11.94 12.46 -4.60
C VAL A 44 11.58 13.71 -3.82
N GLU A 45 10.30 13.94 -3.60
CA GLU A 45 9.86 14.88 -2.58
C GLU A 45 10.60 14.52 -1.29
N PRO A 46 11.11 15.52 -0.53
CA PRO A 46 11.85 15.25 0.70
C PRO A 46 10.98 14.39 1.59
N ALA A 47 11.47 13.20 1.92
CA ALA A 47 10.78 12.20 2.71
C ALA A 47 10.26 12.88 3.98
N LYS A 48 8.95 13.16 4.02
CA LYS A 48 8.25 13.58 5.23
C LYS A 48 8.59 12.53 6.28
N ALA A 49 9.28 12.95 7.36
CA ALA A 49 9.75 12.04 8.39
C ALA A 49 8.58 11.15 8.83
N ILE A 50 8.68 9.85 8.55
CA ILE A 50 7.62 8.88 8.84
C ILE A 50 7.56 8.70 10.34
N LYS A 51 6.55 9.27 10.98
CA LYS A 51 6.28 9.11 12.40
C LYS A 51 5.42 7.85 12.59
N LEU A 52 6.05 6.74 12.92
CA LEU A 52 5.34 5.49 13.19
C LEU A 52 4.53 5.56 14.49
N GLN A 53 3.46 4.76 14.55
CA GLN A 53 2.62 4.65 15.74
C GLN A 53 3.42 4.08 16.91
N VAL A 54 3.42 4.79 18.05
CA VAL A 54 4.04 4.37 19.31
C VAL A 54 3.04 4.29 20.45
N ASN A 55 1.90 4.96 20.34
CA ASN A 55 0.87 5.00 21.37
C ASN A 55 -0.46 4.41 20.89
N CYS A 56 -1.21 3.84 21.81
CA CYS A 56 -2.55 3.32 21.56
C CYS A 56 -3.55 4.47 21.34
N PRO A 57 -4.33 4.48 20.24
CA PRO A 57 -5.26 5.58 19.98
C PRO A 57 -6.48 5.60 20.89
N VAL A 58 -6.71 4.54 21.69
CA VAL A 58 -7.82 4.43 22.63
C VAL A 58 -7.41 4.94 24.02
N MET A 59 -6.31 4.42 24.56
CA MET A 59 -5.88 4.68 25.94
C MET A 59 -4.60 5.51 26.06
N GLY A 60 -3.93 5.83 24.95
CA GLY A 60 -2.69 6.61 24.97
C GLY A 60 -1.45 5.88 25.48
N GLY A 61 -1.58 4.64 25.97
CA GLY A 61 -0.45 3.84 26.46
C GLY A 61 0.45 3.33 25.33
N ALA A 62 1.65 2.85 25.67
CA ALA A 62 2.57 2.26 24.69
C ALA A 62 1.92 1.06 23.97
N ILE A 63 2.15 0.95 22.66
CA ILE A 63 1.57 -0.14 21.88
C ILE A 63 2.26 -1.48 22.14
N ASP A 64 1.48 -2.55 22.05
CA ASP A 64 1.95 -3.93 21.93
C ASP A 64 1.78 -4.36 20.46
N LYS A 65 2.89 -4.68 19.79
CA LYS A 65 2.88 -5.09 18.37
C LYS A 65 2.14 -6.42 18.12
N SER A 66 1.90 -7.22 19.17
CA SER A 66 1.12 -8.45 19.08
C SER A 66 -0.40 -8.18 19.09
N VAL A 67 -0.82 -6.97 19.52
CA VAL A 67 -2.21 -6.57 19.66
C VAL A 67 -2.56 -5.54 18.58
N TYR A 68 -3.26 -5.95 17.55
CA TYR A 68 -3.59 -5.09 16.41
C TYR A 68 -4.95 -5.39 15.80
N VAL A 69 -5.46 -4.46 15.02
CA VAL A 69 -6.62 -4.61 14.13
C VAL A 69 -6.24 -4.17 12.73
N ASP A 70 -6.55 -5.02 11.75
CA ASP A 70 -6.35 -4.71 10.33
C ASP A 70 -7.67 -4.21 9.73
N HIS A 71 -7.61 -3.07 9.02
CA HIS A 71 -8.73 -2.49 8.31
C HIS A 71 -8.28 -1.79 7.03
N ALA A 72 -8.90 -2.11 5.91
CA ALA A 72 -8.63 -1.49 4.59
C ALA A 72 -7.13 -1.47 4.22
N GLY A 73 -6.38 -2.53 4.54
CA GLY A 73 -4.94 -2.61 4.24
C GLY A 73 -4.04 -1.82 5.20
N LYS A 74 -4.60 -1.24 6.27
CA LYS A 74 -3.87 -0.55 7.34
C LYS A 74 -3.95 -1.35 8.63
N ARG A 75 -2.89 -1.30 9.44
CA ARG A 75 -2.79 -1.97 10.73
C ARG A 75 -2.68 -0.96 11.85
N ILE A 76 -3.60 -1.05 12.81
CA ILE A 76 -3.63 -0.21 14.02
C ILE A 76 -3.15 -1.06 15.19
N TYR A 77 -2.10 -0.64 15.87
CA TYR A 77 -1.60 -1.30 17.08
C TYR A 77 -2.25 -0.72 18.34
N MET A 78 -2.41 -1.58 19.35
CA MET A 78 -3.03 -1.22 20.62
C MET A 78 -2.17 -1.68 21.80
N CYS A 79 -2.42 -1.14 22.99
CA CYS A 79 -1.69 -1.52 24.21
C CYS A 79 -2.20 -2.81 24.87
N CYS A 80 -3.46 -3.20 24.62
CA CYS A 80 -4.07 -4.39 25.21
C CYS A 80 -5.26 -4.90 24.40
N LYS A 81 -5.66 -6.14 24.66
CA LYS A 81 -6.79 -6.80 23.99
C LYS A 81 -8.13 -6.11 24.23
N GLY A 82 -8.29 -5.42 25.37
CA GLY A 82 -9.52 -4.66 25.67
C GLY A 82 -9.81 -3.53 24.68
N CYS A 83 -8.78 -2.94 24.08
CA CYS A 83 -8.93 -1.89 23.08
C CYS A 83 -9.38 -2.40 21.71
N ILE A 84 -9.27 -3.71 21.45
CA ILE A 84 -9.65 -4.32 20.17
C ILE A 84 -11.13 -4.09 19.86
N ALA A 85 -12.00 -4.27 20.86
CA ALA A 85 -13.44 -4.11 20.68
C ALA A 85 -13.79 -2.67 20.26
N ALA A 86 -13.21 -1.67 20.92
CA ALA A 86 -13.42 -0.27 20.62
C ALA A 86 -12.98 0.09 19.18
N VAL A 87 -11.78 -0.37 18.78
CA VAL A 87 -11.26 -0.09 17.44
C VAL A 87 -12.05 -0.83 16.37
N LYS A 88 -12.53 -2.05 16.62
CA LYS A 88 -13.36 -2.81 15.67
C LYS A 88 -14.72 -2.17 15.40
N MET A 89 -15.27 -1.42 16.33
CA MET A 89 -16.54 -0.72 16.13
C MET A 89 -16.44 0.37 15.06
N ASP A 90 -15.36 1.15 15.07
CA ASP A 90 -15.11 2.18 14.06
C ASP A 90 -13.60 2.34 13.79
N PRO A 91 -12.99 1.41 13.04
CA PRO A 91 -11.56 1.47 12.76
C PRO A 91 -11.17 2.69 11.90
N ALA A 92 -12.08 3.17 11.05
CA ALA A 92 -11.83 4.30 10.17
C ALA A 92 -11.64 5.61 10.95
N MET A 93 -12.38 5.79 12.04
CA MET A 93 -12.24 6.94 12.94
C MET A 93 -10.85 6.97 13.59
N TYR A 94 -10.38 5.83 14.08
CA TYR A 94 -9.07 5.74 14.71
C TYR A 94 -7.91 5.91 13.73
N ILE A 95 -8.05 5.44 12.50
CA ILE A 95 -7.09 5.71 11.42
C ILE A 95 -6.99 7.21 11.17
N LYS A 96 -8.12 7.88 10.95
CA LYS A 96 -8.17 9.34 10.73
C LYS A 96 -7.58 10.13 11.91
N LYS A 97 -7.83 9.71 13.15
CA LYS A 97 -7.27 10.32 14.35
C LYS A 97 -5.74 10.26 14.34
N LEU A 98 -5.17 9.08 14.09
CA LEU A 98 -3.72 8.88 14.02
C LEU A 98 -3.10 9.72 12.89
N GLU A 99 -3.72 9.74 11.71
CA GLU A 99 -3.27 10.53 10.56
C GLU A 99 -3.34 12.04 10.85
N ALA A 100 -4.36 12.51 11.55
CA ALA A 100 -4.49 13.90 11.99
C ALA A 100 -3.39 14.31 12.98
N GLU A 101 -2.90 13.38 13.81
CA GLU A 101 -1.75 13.55 14.70
C GLU A 101 -0.41 13.46 13.94
N GLY A 102 -0.44 13.32 12.62
CA GLY A 102 0.75 13.15 11.78
C GLY A 102 1.43 11.79 11.91
N ILE A 103 0.73 10.80 12.47
CA ILE A 103 1.23 9.44 12.63
C ILE A 103 0.93 8.64 11.35
N THR A 104 1.96 8.03 10.78
CA THR A 104 1.79 7.11 9.66
C THR A 104 1.31 5.76 10.19
N VAL A 105 0.06 5.41 9.87
CA VAL A 105 -0.50 4.11 10.22
C VAL A 105 0.18 3.03 9.38
N ALA A 106 0.63 1.97 10.04
CA ALA A 106 1.29 0.86 9.36
C ALA A 106 0.41 0.27 8.27
N THR A 107 0.99 0.03 7.08
CA THR A 107 0.28 -0.50 5.91
C THR A 107 0.67 -1.97 5.69
N LEU A 108 -0.31 -2.81 5.37
CA LEU A 108 -0.01 -4.17 4.93
C LEU A 108 0.58 -4.15 3.52
N GLN A 109 1.44 -5.10 3.22
CA GLN A 109 2.01 -5.19 1.89
C GLN A 109 0.92 -5.39 0.83
N THR A 110 0.83 -4.51 -0.14
CA THR A 110 -0.10 -4.56 -1.28
C THR A 110 0.61 -4.53 -2.61
N THR A 111 1.88 -4.09 -2.62
CA THR A 111 2.69 -3.93 -3.82
C THR A 111 4.00 -4.71 -3.73
N CYS A 112 4.51 -5.13 -4.90
CA CYS A 112 5.77 -5.83 -5.03
C CYS A 112 6.94 -4.84 -4.82
N PRO A 113 7.92 -5.14 -3.96
CA PRO A 113 9.03 -4.22 -3.69
C PRO A 113 10.03 -4.08 -4.86
N VAL A 114 9.94 -4.94 -5.88
CA VAL A 114 10.84 -4.91 -7.06
C VAL A 114 10.24 -4.05 -8.17
N THR A 115 8.97 -4.23 -8.48
CA THR A 115 8.32 -3.62 -9.66
C THR A 115 7.23 -2.61 -9.30
N GLY A 116 6.82 -2.52 -8.01
CA GLY A 116 5.67 -1.72 -7.59
C GLY A 116 4.30 -2.27 -8.00
N GLY A 117 4.24 -3.39 -8.74
CA GLY A 117 3.00 -4.01 -9.19
C GLY A 117 2.21 -4.67 -8.05
N LYS A 118 0.93 -4.97 -8.31
CA LYS A 118 0.07 -5.67 -7.35
C LYS A 118 0.64 -7.05 -7.00
N ILE A 119 0.68 -7.39 -5.71
CA ILE A 119 1.18 -8.68 -5.26
C ILE A 119 0.26 -9.84 -5.62
N ASP A 120 0.88 -11.00 -5.83
CA ASP A 120 0.24 -12.31 -5.87
C ASP A 120 0.62 -13.08 -4.59
N LYS A 121 -0.35 -13.41 -3.75
CA LYS A 121 -0.11 -14.11 -2.48
C LYS A 121 0.42 -15.53 -2.63
N SER A 122 0.36 -16.11 -3.83
CA SER A 122 0.95 -17.40 -4.14
C SER A 122 2.47 -17.33 -4.36
N LEU A 123 3.00 -16.12 -4.62
CA LEU A 123 4.41 -15.87 -4.90
C LEU A 123 5.04 -15.09 -3.76
N TYR A 124 5.88 -15.73 -2.99
CA TYR A 124 6.51 -15.12 -1.81
C TYR A 124 7.93 -15.64 -1.58
N VAL A 125 8.67 -14.89 -0.79
CA VAL A 125 9.97 -15.26 -0.24
C VAL A 125 9.92 -15.09 1.27
N ASP A 126 10.29 -16.13 2.01
CA ASP A 126 10.39 -16.10 3.47
C ASP A 126 11.84 -15.87 3.89
N HIS A 127 12.09 -14.91 4.78
CA HIS A 127 13.40 -14.61 5.34
C HIS A 127 13.26 -14.06 6.77
N ASP A 128 14.02 -14.63 7.70
CA ASP A 128 14.03 -14.24 9.13
C ASP A 128 12.64 -14.13 9.78
N GLY A 129 11.75 -15.08 9.47
CA GLY A 129 10.40 -15.10 10.01
C GLY A 129 9.46 -14.04 9.42
N LYS A 130 9.86 -13.38 8.35
CA LYS A 130 9.05 -12.41 7.60
C LYS A 130 8.80 -12.92 6.19
N ARG A 131 7.60 -12.65 5.67
CA ARG A 131 7.18 -13.03 4.33
C ARG A 131 7.05 -11.79 3.44
N ILE A 132 7.70 -11.85 2.27
CA ILE A 132 7.62 -10.82 1.23
C ILE A 132 6.82 -11.39 0.08
N TYR A 133 5.68 -10.79 -0.25
CA TYR A 133 4.88 -11.15 -1.41
C TYR A 133 5.36 -10.45 -2.67
N LEU A 134 5.25 -11.13 -3.81
CA LEU A 134 5.75 -10.68 -5.10
C LEU A 134 4.62 -10.69 -6.15
N CYS A 135 4.80 -10.00 -7.26
CA CYS A 135 3.83 -9.95 -8.34
C CYS A 135 4.06 -11.03 -9.42
N CYS A 136 5.29 -11.53 -9.56
CA CYS A 136 5.66 -12.50 -10.58
C CYS A 136 6.91 -13.30 -10.17
N LYS A 137 7.13 -14.44 -10.85
CA LYS A 137 8.28 -15.33 -10.58
C LYS A 137 9.63 -14.66 -10.81
N ASN A 138 9.72 -13.70 -11.74
CA ASN A 138 10.96 -13.00 -12.05
C ASN A 138 11.45 -12.12 -10.89
N CYS A 139 10.55 -11.72 -9.99
CA CYS A 139 10.90 -10.95 -8.80
C CYS A 139 11.46 -11.79 -7.66
N ILE A 140 11.36 -13.12 -7.74
CA ILE A 140 11.86 -14.03 -6.69
C ILE A 140 13.39 -13.97 -6.60
N ALA A 141 14.09 -14.08 -7.73
CA ALA A 141 15.55 -14.13 -7.78
C ALA A 141 16.22 -12.87 -7.18
N PRO A 142 15.85 -11.62 -7.54
CA PRO A 142 16.44 -10.44 -6.93
C PRO A 142 16.15 -10.33 -5.43
N VAL A 143 14.95 -10.72 -4.97
CA VAL A 143 14.63 -10.68 -3.54
C VAL A 143 15.36 -11.78 -2.76
N GLN A 144 15.53 -12.98 -3.31
CA GLN A 144 16.31 -14.06 -2.68
C GLN A 144 17.81 -13.70 -2.55
N LYS A 145 18.33 -12.88 -3.47
CA LYS A 145 19.73 -12.45 -3.42
C LYS A 145 20.01 -11.53 -2.22
N ASP A 146 19.14 -10.58 -1.95
CA ASP A 146 19.29 -9.61 -0.86
C ASP A 146 17.94 -9.36 -0.12
N PRO A 147 17.36 -10.36 0.57
CA PRO A 147 16.05 -10.23 1.18
C PRO A 147 16.02 -9.18 2.30
N ALA A 148 17.10 -9.07 3.07
CA ALA A 148 17.21 -8.12 4.17
C ALA A 148 17.10 -6.66 3.70
N LYS A 149 17.62 -6.33 2.53
CA LYS A 149 17.53 -4.99 1.92
C LYS A 149 16.07 -4.63 1.63
N PHE A 150 15.32 -5.56 1.04
CA PHE A 150 13.90 -5.33 0.72
C PHE A 150 13.04 -5.25 1.96
N ILE A 151 13.28 -6.10 2.96
CA ILE A 151 12.60 -6.04 4.27
C ILE A 151 12.79 -4.67 4.89
N LYS A 152 14.05 -4.21 5.00
CA LYS A 152 14.36 -2.92 5.59
C LYS A 152 13.70 -1.76 4.83
N ALA A 153 13.79 -1.73 3.51
CA ALA A 153 13.17 -0.68 2.70
C ALA A 153 11.64 -0.61 2.88
N MET A 154 10.99 -1.76 3.02
CA MET A 154 9.55 -1.83 3.26
C MET A 154 9.18 -1.39 4.68
N GLU A 155 9.93 -1.80 5.68
CA GLU A 155 9.74 -1.36 7.07
C GLU A 155 10.00 0.15 7.24
N ASP A 156 11.03 0.67 6.59
CA ASP A 156 11.35 2.11 6.57
C ASP A 156 10.21 2.93 5.91
N SER A 157 9.48 2.34 4.98
CA SER A 157 8.29 2.96 4.37
C SER A 157 6.99 2.72 5.14
N GLY A 158 7.04 2.09 6.32
CA GLY A 158 5.89 1.80 7.16
C GLY A 158 5.05 0.60 6.72
N VAL A 159 5.58 -0.24 5.83
CA VAL A 159 4.93 -1.49 5.42
C VAL A 159 5.23 -2.58 6.44
N VAL A 160 4.17 -3.22 6.94
CA VAL A 160 4.29 -4.37 7.85
C VAL A 160 4.23 -5.66 7.05
N LEU A 161 5.26 -6.47 7.20
CA LEU A 161 5.34 -7.80 6.60
C LEU A 161 4.63 -8.84 7.47
N GLU A 162 4.10 -9.87 6.83
CA GLU A 162 3.52 -11.01 7.53
C GLU A 162 4.62 -11.81 8.23
N THR A 163 4.40 -12.13 9.50
CA THR A 163 5.31 -12.98 10.27
C THR A 163 4.96 -14.44 10.08
N VAL A 164 5.96 -15.24 9.73
CA VAL A 164 5.83 -16.69 9.54
C VAL A 164 6.73 -17.43 10.53
N PRO A 165 6.33 -18.63 10.99
CA PRO A 165 7.20 -19.42 11.85
C PRO A 165 8.48 -19.79 11.11
N VAL A 166 9.62 -19.47 11.71
CA VAL A 166 10.92 -19.87 11.19
C VAL A 166 11.02 -21.40 11.29
N LYS A 167 11.04 -22.09 10.16
CA LYS A 167 11.37 -23.51 10.14
C LYS A 167 12.86 -23.66 10.51
N LYS A 168 13.11 -24.16 11.73
CA LYS A 168 14.46 -24.59 12.15
C LYS A 168 14.87 -25.82 11.37
#